data_d691c934e74fd579b9763c08a6f5414b
#
_entry.id   d691c934e74fd579b9763c08a6f5414b
#
_cell.length_a   1.000
_cell.length_b   1.000
_cell.length_c   1.000
_cell.angle_alpha   90.00
_cell.angle_beta   90.00
_cell.angle_gamma   90.00
#
_symmetry.space_group_name_H-M   'P 1'
#
loop_
_entity.id
_entity.type
_entity.pdbx_description
1 polymer ?
#
loop_
_entity_poly.entity_id
_entity_poly.type
_entity_poly.pdbx_seq_one_letter_code
_entity_poly.pdbx_strand_id
1 'polypeptide(L)'
;MRISVDLRWTSFLLSTFFITAAEAAPGDKIELVRDLAGRVGPVIGSALACPDITRPRIQLVIEKFAAVIRDAASNEVQRSDLAQLFDRSVADGRGAVTSGRTDCRLAERRLADLEQSLGPSSAPAPAAAAPAAPAFAAAPAPAVSFGNPVSAVRGISDNEIRFGITAAFTGPVRERGRQMKLGIETAFNQVNDAGGVGGRKLRIIAADDGNEPARTLQAVRQLYEKDQIFGLVGSIGTATAAVAVPYALERRMLFFGAYTGGNVVRRDPPDRYVFNYRPSYAEEADAAVRYLVKMRRIPVRQIAVFAQQDDLGDAGFAGVAKAYRALGINDSAILRLNYPRNTIEVDEAVNLLRVQKLPVRAIIMSASYRAAAKFIEKTRNLYPEMIFTSISGVGGSSLAEELRLLGPRYTAGVLVTQVVPAVSGYSSAVLEYKNALAKYFPGEAPDYASLEGFVAANILIDALKRTGAQLDTEKLVDALESTRSLDLGLGVPLNFGRSDHTASHKIWGTALDESGRFQPVDLE
;
A
#
# COMPACT_ATOMS: atom_id res chain seq x y z
N MET A 1 13.39 7.80 56.04
CA MET A 1 14.09 6.54 55.80
C MET A 1 14.10 6.32 54.29
N ARG A 2 15.21 6.72 53.62
CA ARG A 2 15.38 6.62 52.18
C ARG A 2 15.97 5.25 51.86
N ILE A 3 15.25 4.41 51.15
CA ILE A 3 15.77 3.14 50.65
C ILE A 3 16.35 3.44 49.25
N SER A 4 17.69 3.45 49.19
CA SER A 4 18.43 3.45 47.93
C SER A 4 18.41 2.02 47.37
N VAL A 5 17.71 1.79 46.26
CA VAL A 5 17.76 0.52 45.53
C VAL A 5 18.98 0.54 44.63
N ASP A 6 19.89 -0.37 44.90
CA ASP A 6 21.18 -0.52 44.21
C ASP A 6 21.00 -0.87 42.73
N LEU A 7 21.60 -0.07 41.85
CA LEU A 7 21.46 -0.06 40.40
C LEU A 7 22.31 -1.16 39.69
N ARG A 8 22.90 -2.08 40.46
CA ARG A 8 23.84 -3.10 39.90
C ARG A 8 23.21 -4.43 39.50
N TRP A 9 21.93 -4.63 39.73
CA TRP A 9 21.24 -5.91 39.46
C TRP A 9 20.52 -5.96 38.09
N THR A 10 20.39 -4.85 37.39
CA THR A 10 19.63 -4.81 36.12
C THR A 10 20.42 -5.27 34.88
N SER A 11 21.75 -5.16 34.91
CA SER A 11 22.59 -5.58 33.75
C SER A 11 22.81 -7.08 33.67
N PHE A 12 22.74 -7.82 34.76
CA PHE A 12 22.99 -9.27 34.77
C PHE A 12 21.78 -10.10 34.37
N LEU A 13 20.57 -9.55 34.50
CA LEU A 13 19.33 -10.25 34.19
C LEU A 13 18.97 -10.20 32.69
N LEU A 14 19.42 -9.18 31.91
CA LEU A 14 19.10 -9.10 30.47
C LEU A 14 19.94 -10.08 29.63
N SER A 15 21.22 -10.30 29.97
CA SER A 15 22.08 -11.23 29.19
C SER A 15 21.71 -12.70 29.38
N THR A 16 21.20 -13.07 30.57
CA THR A 16 20.70 -14.43 30.85
C THR A 16 19.35 -14.69 30.20
N PHE A 17 18.54 -13.67 29.95
CA PHE A 17 17.19 -13.80 29.38
C PHE A 17 17.20 -14.16 27.89
N PHE A 18 18.17 -13.68 27.10
CA PHE A 18 18.26 -14.01 25.67
C PHE A 18 18.70 -15.46 25.41
N ILE A 19 19.40 -16.08 26.35
CA ILE A 19 19.84 -17.50 26.24
C ILE A 19 18.71 -18.47 26.63
N THR A 20 17.80 -18.09 27.56
CA THR A 20 16.70 -18.93 28.02
C THR A 20 15.46 -18.92 27.11
N ALA A 21 15.31 -17.93 26.23
CA ALA A 21 14.18 -17.85 25.30
C ALA A 21 14.20 -18.95 24.21
N ALA A 22 15.33 -19.58 23.97
CA ALA A 22 15.45 -20.66 22.97
C ALA A 22 14.83 -22.01 23.43
N GLU A 23 14.70 -22.25 24.75
CA GLU A 23 14.25 -23.52 25.34
C GLU A 23 12.86 -23.47 26.01
N ALA A 24 12.21 -22.29 26.05
CA ALA A 24 10.92 -22.12 26.72
C ALA A 24 9.74 -22.69 25.88
N ALA A 25 8.68 -23.16 26.55
CA ALA A 25 7.46 -23.59 25.89
C ALA A 25 6.78 -22.40 25.14
N PRO A 26 5.98 -22.64 24.07
CA PRO A 26 5.42 -21.56 23.23
C PRO A 26 4.62 -20.49 23.97
N GLY A 27 3.93 -20.85 25.07
CA GLY A 27 3.17 -19.90 25.91
C GLY A 27 4.09 -19.00 26.75
N ASP A 28 5.17 -19.54 27.28
CA ASP A 28 6.12 -18.82 28.13
C ASP A 28 6.95 -17.79 27.32
N LYS A 29 7.21 -18.12 26.04
CA LYS A 29 7.92 -17.20 25.11
C LYS A 29 7.16 -15.90 24.85
N ILE A 30 5.84 -15.97 24.71
CA ILE A 30 5.00 -14.79 24.46
C ILE A 30 4.97 -13.87 25.66
N GLU A 31 4.83 -14.41 26.88
CA GLU A 31 4.85 -13.62 28.11
C GLU A 31 6.19 -12.94 28.33
N LEU A 32 7.27 -13.66 28.04
CA LEU A 32 8.62 -13.13 28.11
C LEU A 32 8.85 -11.96 27.16
N VAL A 33 8.40 -12.09 25.89
CA VAL A 33 8.52 -11.02 24.89
C VAL A 33 7.61 -9.84 25.22
N ARG A 34 6.47 -10.08 25.86
CA ARG A 34 5.57 -9.02 26.37
C ARG A 34 6.24 -8.19 27.46
N ASP A 35 6.89 -8.84 28.43
CA ASP A 35 7.67 -8.15 29.47
C ASP A 35 8.85 -7.37 28.87
N LEU A 36 9.57 -7.96 27.92
CA LEU A 36 10.65 -7.29 27.20
C LEU A 36 10.15 -6.06 26.42
N ALA A 37 9.00 -6.12 25.77
CA ALA A 37 8.40 -4.98 25.08
C ALA A 37 8.15 -3.81 26.01
N GLY A 38 7.65 -4.09 27.23
CA GLY A 38 7.44 -3.09 28.29
C GLY A 38 8.72 -2.44 28.81
N ARG A 39 9.87 -3.12 28.70
CA ARG A 39 11.18 -2.62 29.18
C ARG A 39 11.98 -1.95 28.08
N VAL A 40 11.99 -2.51 26.89
CA VAL A 40 12.76 -2.03 25.73
C VAL A 40 12.10 -0.84 25.07
N GLY A 41 10.77 -0.85 24.95
CA GLY A 41 10.01 0.22 24.29
C GLY A 41 10.27 1.61 24.87
N PRO A 42 10.19 1.83 26.21
CA PRO A 42 10.45 3.14 26.79
C PRO A 42 11.88 3.64 26.57
N VAL A 43 12.88 2.76 26.51
CA VAL A 43 14.27 3.13 26.23
C VAL A 43 14.41 3.64 24.80
N ILE A 44 13.85 2.90 23.83
CA ILE A 44 13.82 3.30 22.42
C ILE A 44 13.03 4.61 22.24
N GLY A 45 11.87 4.74 22.88
CA GLY A 45 11.04 5.94 22.83
C GLY A 45 11.75 7.18 23.34
N SER A 46 12.44 7.06 24.48
CA SER A 46 13.25 8.14 25.05
C SER A 46 14.42 8.52 24.13
N ALA A 47 15.11 7.54 23.55
CA ALA A 47 16.20 7.76 22.62
C ALA A 47 15.72 8.46 21.32
N LEU A 48 14.54 8.09 20.80
CA LEU A 48 13.93 8.70 19.62
C LEU A 48 13.52 10.17 19.82
N ALA A 49 13.27 10.59 21.06
CA ALA A 49 12.94 11.98 21.40
C ALA A 49 14.18 12.88 21.56
N CYS A 50 15.38 12.31 21.60
CA CYS A 50 16.64 13.03 21.83
C CYS A 50 17.38 13.27 20.50
N PRO A 51 17.61 14.54 20.09
CA PRO A 51 18.23 14.87 18.80
C PRO A 51 19.69 14.41 18.67
N ASP A 52 20.41 14.32 19.80
CA ASP A 52 21.84 13.96 19.82
C ASP A 52 22.10 12.45 19.66
N ILE A 53 21.06 11.61 19.75
CA ILE A 53 21.16 10.16 19.60
C ILE A 53 20.96 9.79 18.13
N THR A 54 21.96 9.12 17.54
CA THR A 54 21.94 8.82 16.12
C THR A 54 20.89 7.78 15.75
N ARG A 55 20.10 8.07 14.73
CA ARG A 55 19.01 7.20 14.24
C ARG A 55 19.44 5.77 13.89
N PRO A 56 20.59 5.52 13.24
CA PRO A 56 21.04 4.17 12.91
C PRO A 56 21.22 3.25 14.11
N ARG A 57 21.69 3.77 15.27
CA ARG A 57 21.81 2.99 16.51
C ARG A 57 20.46 2.54 17.02
N ILE A 58 19.50 3.47 17.08
CA ILE A 58 18.13 3.19 17.54
C ILE A 58 17.48 2.15 16.62
N GLN A 59 17.66 2.31 15.31
CA GLN A 59 17.08 1.42 14.31
C GLN A 59 17.59 -0.02 14.44
N LEU A 60 18.89 -0.21 14.72
CA LEU A 60 19.47 -1.54 14.94
C LEU A 60 18.81 -2.27 16.13
N VAL A 61 18.50 -1.56 17.21
CA VAL A 61 17.83 -2.14 18.38
C VAL A 61 16.38 -2.50 18.04
N ILE A 62 15.68 -1.64 17.30
CA ILE A 62 14.30 -1.89 16.82
C ILE A 62 14.26 -3.16 15.96
N GLU A 63 15.18 -3.30 15.01
CA GLU A 63 15.24 -4.45 14.11
C GLU A 63 15.51 -5.76 14.84
N LYS A 64 16.45 -5.75 15.79
CA LYS A 64 16.72 -6.92 16.65
C LYS A 64 15.49 -7.31 17.48
N PHE A 65 14.79 -6.34 18.06
CA PHE A 65 13.60 -6.63 18.83
C PHE A 65 12.41 -7.09 17.97
N ALA A 66 12.25 -6.53 16.77
CA ALA A 66 11.26 -7.00 15.79
C ALA A 66 11.52 -8.45 15.36
N ALA A 67 12.79 -8.89 15.28
CA ALA A 67 13.13 -10.29 15.04
C ALA A 67 12.67 -11.19 16.20
N VAL A 68 12.88 -10.76 17.45
CA VAL A 68 12.44 -11.49 18.66
C VAL A 68 10.92 -11.65 18.69
N ILE A 69 10.15 -10.61 18.33
CA ILE A 69 8.68 -10.70 18.20
C ILE A 69 8.29 -11.72 17.14
N ARG A 70 8.94 -11.71 15.98
CA ARG A 70 8.65 -12.67 14.90
C ARG A 70 8.89 -14.12 15.31
N ASP A 71 9.97 -14.37 16.03
CA ASP A 71 10.35 -15.72 16.46
C ASP A 71 9.46 -16.26 17.60
N ALA A 72 8.94 -15.39 18.45
CA ALA A 72 8.10 -15.78 19.59
C ALA A 72 6.63 -15.96 19.22
N ALA A 73 6.12 -15.20 18.24
CA ALA A 73 4.71 -15.23 17.87
C ALA A 73 4.39 -16.42 16.94
N SER A 74 3.48 -17.28 17.37
CA SER A 74 3.05 -18.47 16.62
C SER A 74 2.03 -18.16 15.52
N ASN A 75 1.38 -16.99 15.57
CA ASN A 75 0.39 -16.54 14.59
C ASN A 75 0.39 -15.00 14.45
N GLU A 76 -0.32 -14.50 13.42
CA GLU A 76 -0.36 -13.08 13.10
C GLU A 76 -1.04 -12.22 14.17
N VAL A 77 -2.05 -12.77 14.87
CA VAL A 77 -2.75 -12.05 15.95
C VAL A 77 -1.79 -11.77 17.09
N GLN A 78 -1.04 -12.77 17.55
CA GLN A 78 -0.03 -12.62 18.60
C GLN A 78 1.08 -11.65 18.18
N ARG A 79 1.51 -11.70 16.92
CA ARG A 79 2.50 -10.78 16.37
C ARG A 79 2.02 -9.34 16.40
N SER A 80 0.77 -9.13 15.98
CA SER A 80 0.13 -7.81 15.99
C SER A 80 -0.02 -7.26 17.42
N ASP A 81 -0.44 -8.10 18.37
CA ASP A 81 -0.61 -7.70 19.76
C ASP A 81 0.73 -7.29 20.42
N LEU A 82 1.78 -8.07 20.18
CA LEU A 82 3.12 -7.76 20.69
C LEU A 82 3.71 -6.50 20.06
N ALA A 83 3.50 -6.29 18.76
CA ALA A 83 3.91 -5.09 18.05
C ALA A 83 3.17 -3.85 18.57
N GLN A 84 1.86 -3.92 18.78
CA GLN A 84 1.08 -2.83 19.35
C GLN A 84 1.49 -2.48 20.80
N LEU A 85 1.80 -3.50 21.61
CA LEU A 85 2.31 -3.29 22.96
C LEU A 85 3.65 -2.56 22.93
N PHE A 86 4.55 -2.99 22.05
CA PHE A 86 5.85 -2.36 21.86
C PHE A 86 5.71 -0.90 21.42
N ASP A 87 4.86 -0.61 20.42
CA ASP A 87 4.60 0.74 19.92
C ASP A 87 4.05 1.68 21.02
N ARG A 88 3.14 1.18 21.86
CA ARG A 88 2.64 1.94 23.02
C ARG A 88 3.76 2.25 24.00
N SER A 89 4.59 1.25 24.32
CA SER A 89 5.72 1.42 25.22
C SER A 89 6.76 2.41 24.68
N VAL A 90 6.97 2.45 23.36
CA VAL A 90 7.81 3.45 22.67
C VAL A 90 7.18 4.85 22.78
N ALA A 91 5.86 4.98 22.61
CA ALA A 91 5.17 6.26 22.77
C ALA A 91 5.28 6.80 24.21
N ASP A 92 5.15 5.93 25.22
CA ASP A 92 5.33 6.27 26.64
C ASP A 92 6.74 6.79 26.93
N GLY A 93 7.76 6.17 26.34
CA GLY A 93 9.14 6.61 26.45
C GLY A 93 9.38 8.00 25.85
N ARG A 94 8.80 8.31 24.70
CA ARG A 94 8.83 9.66 24.11
C ARG A 94 8.15 10.68 25.02
N GLY A 95 6.97 10.34 25.55
CA GLY A 95 6.24 11.17 26.49
C GLY A 95 7.01 11.45 27.78
N ALA A 96 7.88 10.54 28.20
CA ALA A 96 8.73 10.74 29.39
C ALA A 96 9.79 11.83 29.19
N VAL A 97 10.37 11.95 28.00
CA VAL A 97 11.33 13.02 27.66
C VAL A 97 10.61 14.36 27.49
N THR A 98 9.52 14.40 26.74
CA THR A 98 8.76 15.62 26.48
C THR A 98 8.12 16.21 27.76
N SER A 99 7.80 15.37 28.74
CA SER A 99 7.28 15.79 30.05
C SER A 99 8.36 16.07 31.09
N GLY A 100 9.64 15.96 30.76
CA GLY A 100 10.76 16.19 31.65
C GLY A 100 10.98 15.08 32.73
N ARG A 101 10.30 13.95 32.62
CA ARG A 101 10.49 12.79 33.50
C ARG A 101 11.78 12.01 33.25
N THR A 102 12.37 12.19 32.07
CA THR A 102 13.63 11.59 31.62
C THR A 102 14.41 12.63 30.81
N ASP A 103 15.73 12.71 31.00
CA ASP A 103 16.61 13.57 30.18
C ASP A 103 17.36 12.76 29.13
N CYS A 104 17.94 13.46 28.13
CA CYS A 104 18.63 12.82 27.02
C CYS A 104 19.94 12.11 27.42
N ARG A 105 20.58 12.52 28.50
CA ARG A 105 21.80 11.82 29.02
C ARG A 105 21.44 10.47 29.63
N LEU A 106 20.29 10.39 30.30
CA LEU A 106 19.80 9.13 30.86
C LEU A 106 19.27 8.22 29.71
N ALA A 107 18.62 8.78 28.71
CA ALA A 107 18.17 8.04 27.53
C ALA A 107 19.36 7.42 26.76
N GLU A 108 20.43 8.17 26.57
CA GLU A 108 21.68 7.70 25.93
C GLU A 108 22.31 6.54 26.71
N ARG A 109 22.44 6.67 28.04
CA ARG A 109 23.03 5.61 28.88
C ARG A 109 22.19 4.33 28.80
N ARG A 110 20.85 4.43 28.92
CA ARG A 110 19.96 3.27 28.84
C ARG A 110 19.99 2.59 27.47
N LEU A 111 20.13 3.37 26.40
CA LEU A 111 20.30 2.82 25.05
C LEU A 111 21.65 2.07 24.92
N ALA A 112 22.74 2.64 25.42
CA ALA A 112 24.05 2.00 25.43
C ALA A 112 24.07 0.68 26.23
N ASP A 113 23.42 0.66 27.40
CA ASP A 113 23.28 -0.54 28.23
C ASP A 113 22.47 -1.63 27.46
N LEU A 114 21.43 -1.22 26.75
CA LEU A 114 20.60 -2.12 25.92
C LEU A 114 21.41 -2.66 24.72
N GLU A 115 22.18 -1.83 24.03
CA GLU A 115 23.05 -2.24 22.93
C GLU A 115 24.12 -3.26 23.41
N GLN A 116 24.71 -3.03 24.56
CA GLN A 116 25.69 -3.95 25.16
C GLN A 116 25.06 -5.30 25.52
N SER A 117 23.82 -5.32 25.99
CA SER A 117 23.09 -6.55 26.33
C SER A 117 22.67 -7.38 25.11
N LEU A 118 22.55 -6.74 23.93
CA LEU A 118 22.20 -7.40 22.67
C LEU A 118 23.40 -8.07 21.96
N GLY A 119 24.61 -8.00 22.54
CA GLY A 119 25.85 -8.59 22.02
C GLY A 119 26.44 -7.83 20.81
N PRO A 120 27.72 -8.06 20.47
CA PRO A 120 28.37 -7.40 19.34
C PRO A 120 27.69 -7.83 18.03
N SER A 121 27.34 -6.84 17.21
CA SER A 121 26.92 -7.08 15.82
C SER A 121 28.07 -7.76 15.08
N SER A 122 27.85 -8.94 14.52
CA SER A 122 28.78 -9.54 13.57
C SER A 122 28.72 -8.75 12.26
N ALA A 123 29.43 -7.62 12.22
CA ALA A 123 29.82 -7.02 10.96
C ALA A 123 30.85 -7.93 10.29
N PRO A 124 30.75 -8.22 8.99
CA PRO A 124 31.77 -8.99 8.30
C PRO A 124 33.10 -8.21 8.36
N ALA A 125 34.11 -8.85 8.95
CA ALA A 125 35.46 -8.32 8.98
C ALA A 125 36.00 -8.18 7.54
N PRO A 126 36.80 -7.14 7.24
CA PRO A 126 37.49 -7.04 5.95
C PRO A 126 38.39 -8.26 5.76
N ALA A 127 38.23 -8.95 4.64
CA ALA A 127 39.01 -10.13 4.29
C ALA A 127 40.49 -9.82 4.31
N ALA A 128 41.23 -10.48 5.21
CA ALA A 128 42.70 -10.48 5.20
C ALA A 128 43.18 -11.21 3.95
N ALA A 129 44.16 -10.59 3.27
CA ALA A 129 44.79 -11.14 2.08
C ALA A 129 45.40 -12.52 2.37
N ALA A 130 44.97 -13.53 1.61
CA ALA A 130 45.54 -14.87 1.64
C ALA A 130 46.91 -14.90 0.92
N PRO A 131 47.87 -15.67 1.42
CA PRO A 131 49.18 -15.80 0.78
C PRO A 131 49.10 -16.57 -0.54
N ALA A 132 49.90 -16.14 -1.52
CA ALA A 132 49.97 -16.72 -2.86
C ALA A 132 50.37 -18.20 -2.84
N ALA A 133 49.59 -19.05 -3.48
CA ALA A 133 49.89 -20.45 -3.76
C ALA A 133 50.68 -20.59 -5.08
N PRO A 134 51.53 -21.61 -5.22
CA PRO A 134 52.46 -21.74 -6.35
C PRO A 134 51.72 -22.13 -7.65
N ALA A 135 52.24 -21.59 -8.75
CA ALA A 135 51.76 -21.79 -10.10
C ALA A 135 51.90 -23.25 -10.56
N PHE A 136 50.81 -23.90 -10.90
CA PHE A 136 50.78 -25.12 -11.71
C PHE A 136 50.46 -24.77 -13.15
N ALA A 137 51.26 -25.38 -14.08
CA ALA A 137 51.15 -25.18 -15.50
C ALA A 137 49.77 -25.57 -16.08
N ALA A 138 49.21 -24.69 -16.88
CA ALA A 138 47.91 -24.86 -17.51
C ALA A 138 47.99 -25.80 -18.71
N ALA A 139 47.08 -26.79 -18.72
CA ALA A 139 46.72 -27.55 -19.94
C ALA A 139 45.76 -26.68 -20.79
N PRO A 140 45.78 -26.79 -22.14
CA PRO A 140 44.92 -25.94 -22.98
C PRO A 140 43.46 -26.31 -22.83
N ALA A 141 42.64 -25.32 -22.43
CA ALA A 141 41.18 -25.44 -22.34
C ALA A 141 40.56 -25.48 -23.74
N PRO A 142 39.47 -26.22 -23.95
CA PRO A 142 38.74 -26.19 -25.19
C PRO A 142 38.14 -24.79 -25.43
N ALA A 143 38.21 -24.31 -26.68
CA ALA A 143 37.69 -23.01 -27.10
C ALA A 143 36.19 -22.91 -26.83
N VAL A 144 35.83 -22.13 -25.81
CA VAL A 144 34.43 -21.74 -25.57
C VAL A 144 34.12 -20.59 -26.55
N SER A 145 33.20 -20.86 -27.46
CA SER A 145 32.63 -19.88 -28.34
C SER A 145 31.98 -18.78 -27.51
N PHE A 146 32.59 -17.60 -27.47
CA PHE A 146 31.95 -16.40 -26.91
C PHE A 146 30.81 -15.97 -27.85
N GLY A 147 29.59 -16.47 -27.58
CA GLY A 147 28.40 -15.75 -28.00
C GLY A 147 28.45 -14.36 -27.39
N ASN A 148 28.18 -13.32 -28.17
CA ASN A 148 28.09 -11.95 -27.68
C ASN A 148 27.28 -11.92 -26.38
N PRO A 149 27.75 -11.27 -25.30
CA PRO A 149 26.97 -11.12 -24.10
C PRO A 149 25.73 -10.31 -24.47
N VAL A 150 24.58 -10.98 -24.50
CA VAL A 150 23.29 -10.30 -24.51
C VAL A 150 23.31 -9.42 -23.26
N SER A 151 23.30 -8.11 -23.46
CA SER A 151 23.28 -7.15 -22.37
C SER A 151 22.20 -7.56 -21.37
N ALA A 152 22.60 -7.93 -20.16
CA ALA A 152 21.69 -8.44 -19.15
C ALA A 152 20.62 -7.36 -18.86
N VAL A 153 19.36 -7.66 -19.17
CA VAL A 153 18.25 -6.73 -18.92
C VAL A 153 17.99 -6.70 -17.41
N ARG A 154 17.94 -5.51 -16.84
CA ARG A 154 17.66 -5.31 -15.41
C ARG A 154 16.39 -6.05 -15.00
N GLY A 155 16.42 -6.72 -13.86
CA GLY A 155 15.29 -7.41 -13.27
C GLY A 155 14.89 -8.72 -13.95
N ILE A 156 15.63 -9.14 -14.96
CA ILE A 156 15.44 -10.39 -15.67
C ILE A 156 16.66 -11.29 -15.49
N SER A 157 16.42 -12.50 -15.03
CA SER A 157 17.42 -13.58 -15.01
C SER A 157 16.89 -14.78 -15.82
N ASP A 158 17.67 -15.86 -15.86
CA ASP A 158 17.26 -17.08 -16.54
C ASP A 158 16.01 -17.72 -15.90
N ASN A 159 15.80 -17.49 -14.60
CA ASN A 159 14.78 -18.18 -13.81
C ASN A 159 13.65 -17.25 -13.31
N GLU A 160 13.83 -15.93 -13.32
CA GLU A 160 12.84 -15.02 -12.77
C GLU A 160 12.79 -13.65 -13.46
N ILE A 161 11.62 -13.00 -13.35
CA ILE A 161 11.39 -11.59 -13.68
C ILE A 161 10.91 -10.92 -12.40
N ARG A 162 11.65 -9.88 -11.94
CA ARG A 162 11.38 -9.19 -10.68
C ARG A 162 10.66 -7.88 -10.92
N PHE A 163 9.50 -7.73 -10.30
CA PHE A 163 8.75 -6.48 -10.23
C PHE A 163 8.79 -5.91 -8.82
N GLY A 164 8.56 -4.60 -8.69
CA GLY A 164 8.44 -3.91 -7.42
C GLY A 164 7.04 -3.35 -7.20
N ILE A 165 6.64 -3.21 -5.94
CA ILE A 165 5.47 -2.46 -5.53
C ILE A 165 5.83 -1.52 -4.39
N THR A 166 5.48 -0.24 -4.50
CA THR A 166 5.52 0.71 -3.39
C THR A 166 4.11 0.98 -2.90
N ALA A 167 3.89 0.80 -1.62
CA ALA A 167 2.60 1.00 -0.99
C ALA A 167 2.76 1.19 0.52
N ALA A 168 1.74 1.70 1.18
CA ALA A 168 1.67 1.61 2.62
C ALA A 168 1.38 0.16 3.04
N PHE A 169 2.34 -0.49 3.67
CA PHE A 169 2.17 -1.76 4.38
C PHE A 169 2.08 -1.55 5.89
N THR A 170 2.35 -0.34 6.35
CA THR A 170 2.17 0.14 7.72
C THR A 170 1.28 1.38 7.74
N GLY A 171 0.80 1.77 8.94
CA GLY A 171 -0.01 2.98 9.11
C GLY A 171 -1.50 2.81 8.79
N PRO A 172 -2.24 3.95 8.74
CA PRO A 172 -3.72 3.94 8.70
C PRO A 172 -4.32 3.43 7.39
N VAL A 173 -3.55 3.38 6.30
CA VAL A 173 -4.04 2.96 4.97
C VAL A 173 -3.41 1.66 4.47
N ARG A 174 -2.74 0.91 5.37
CA ARG A 174 -1.99 -0.33 5.05
C ARG A 174 -2.79 -1.39 4.30
N GLU A 175 -4.09 -1.49 4.57
CA GLU A 175 -4.91 -2.55 4.01
C GLU A 175 -5.00 -2.49 2.47
N ARG A 176 -5.02 -1.28 1.89
CA ARG A 176 -4.99 -1.14 0.43
C ARG A 176 -3.71 -1.72 -0.20
N GLY A 177 -2.55 -1.48 0.45
CA GLY A 177 -1.26 -2.04 0.02
C GLY A 177 -1.23 -3.55 0.10
N ARG A 178 -1.69 -4.09 1.23
CA ARG A 178 -1.80 -5.53 1.45
C ARG A 178 -2.67 -6.20 0.41
N GLN A 179 -3.88 -5.68 0.17
CA GLN A 179 -4.84 -6.27 -0.76
C GLN A 179 -4.36 -6.18 -2.22
N MET A 180 -3.81 -5.04 -2.65
CA MET A 180 -3.29 -4.92 -4.01
C MET A 180 -2.15 -5.91 -4.28
N LYS A 181 -1.20 -6.02 -3.35
CA LYS A 181 -0.11 -7.00 -3.42
C LYS A 181 -0.64 -8.43 -3.46
N LEU A 182 -1.61 -8.76 -2.59
CA LEU A 182 -2.23 -10.08 -2.52
C LEU A 182 -2.83 -10.50 -3.88
N GLY A 183 -3.55 -9.59 -4.56
CA GLY A 183 -4.10 -9.85 -5.88
C GLY A 183 -3.03 -10.09 -6.94
N ILE A 184 -1.96 -9.30 -6.95
CA ILE A 184 -0.83 -9.48 -7.87
C ILE A 184 -0.14 -10.82 -7.62
N GLU A 185 0.14 -11.16 -6.35
CA GLU A 185 0.76 -12.43 -5.99
C GLU A 185 -0.12 -13.63 -6.35
N THR A 186 -1.45 -13.49 -6.24
CA THR A 186 -2.39 -14.55 -6.66
C THR A 186 -2.23 -14.86 -8.15
N ALA A 187 -2.19 -13.85 -9.01
CA ALA A 187 -1.99 -14.04 -10.45
C ALA A 187 -0.57 -14.55 -10.76
N PHE A 188 0.46 -14.03 -10.09
CA PHE A 188 1.84 -14.47 -10.28
C PHE A 188 2.03 -15.93 -9.84
N ASN A 189 1.44 -16.36 -8.74
CA ASN A 189 1.50 -17.74 -8.31
C ASN A 189 0.79 -18.68 -9.31
N GLN A 190 -0.34 -18.25 -9.87
CA GLN A 190 -1.07 -19.02 -10.87
C GLN A 190 -0.22 -19.24 -12.15
N VAL A 191 0.41 -18.20 -12.68
CA VAL A 191 1.27 -18.32 -13.86
C VAL A 191 2.56 -19.08 -13.54
N ASN A 192 3.12 -18.92 -12.34
CA ASN A 192 4.33 -19.61 -11.90
C ASN A 192 4.12 -21.13 -11.77
N ASP A 193 2.96 -21.57 -11.29
CA ASP A 193 2.57 -22.99 -11.25
C ASP A 193 2.43 -23.58 -12.67
N ALA A 194 2.02 -22.75 -13.64
CA ALA A 194 1.92 -23.14 -15.06
C ALA A 194 3.27 -23.08 -15.80
N GLY A 195 4.40 -22.91 -15.10
CA GLY A 195 5.74 -22.85 -15.68
C GLY A 195 6.31 -21.45 -15.91
N GLY A 196 5.61 -20.40 -15.45
CA GLY A 196 6.05 -19.02 -15.56
C GLY A 196 5.84 -18.41 -16.95
N VAL A 197 6.57 -17.35 -17.26
CA VAL A 197 6.59 -16.69 -18.56
C VAL A 197 7.92 -16.98 -19.25
N GLY A 198 7.89 -17.75 -20.34
CA GLY A 198 9.12 -18.18 -21.02
C GLY A 198 10.07 -18.96 -20.10
N GLY A 199 9.53 -19.79 -19.18
CA GLY A 199 10.29 -20.55 -18.19
C GLY A 199 10.73 -19.75 -16.96
N ARG A 200 10.44 -18.44 -16.89
CA ARG A 200 10.82 -17.54 -15.78
C ARG A 200 9.65 -17.33 -14.83
N LYS A 201 9.90 -17.45 -13.54
CA LYS A 201 8.91 -17.13 -12.50
C LYS A 201 8.76 -15.62 -12.34
N LEU A 202 7.54 -15.15 -12.11
CA LEU A 202 7.27 -13.76 -11.76
C LEU A 202 7.37 -13.58 -10.25
N ARG A 203 8.03 -12.52 -9.81
CA ARG A 203 8.19 -12.17 -8.40
C ARG A 203 7.87 -10.70 -8.17
N ILE A 204 7.16 -10.41 -7.09
CA ILE A 204 6.91 -9.04 -6.61
C ILE A 204 7.70 -8.77 -5.33
N ILE A 205 8.42 -7.65 -5.30
CA ILE A 205 9.19 -7.18 -4.14
C ILE A 205 8.46 -5.95 -3.60
N ALA A 206 8.07 -5.99 -2.34
CA ALA A 206 7.31 -4.93 -1.71
C ALA A 206 8.23 -3.99 -0.92
N ALA A 207 8.00 -2.69 -1.05
CA ALA A 207 8.64 -1.67 -0.24
C ALA A 207 7.59 -0.78 0.42
N ASP A 208 7.65 -0.68 1.76
CA ASP A 208 6.73 0.13 2.56
C ASP A 208 7.08 1.61 2.48
N ASP A 209 6.18 2.40 1.92
CA ASP A 209 6.31 3.85 1.86
C ASP A 209 5.43 4.60 2.88
N GLY A 210 4.56 3.88 3.62
CA GLY A 210 3.62 4.46 4.58
C GLY A 210 2.67 5.49 3.95
N ASN A 211 2.48 5.47 2.63
CA ASN A 211 1.76 6.48 1.85
C ASN A 211 2.39 7.89 1.96
N GLU A 212 3.72 7.99 2.13
CA GLU A 212 4.46 9.25 2.24
C GLU A 212 5.38 9.47 1.02
N PRO A 213 5.20 10.53 0.20
CA PRO A 213 5.96 10.75 -1.04
C PRO A 213 7.48 10.74 -0.84
N ALA A 214 7.99 11.32 0.24
CA ALA A 214 9.43 11.32 0.53
C ALA A 214 9.98 9.89 0.77
N ARG A 215 9.20 9.03 1.44
CA ARG A 215 9.53 7.62 1.64
C ARG A 215 9.36 6.82 0.35
N THR A 216 8.35 7.14 -0.47
CA THR A 216 8.12 6.49 -1.76
C THR A 216 9.34 6.64 -2.66
N LEU A 217 9.91 7.84 -2.77
CA LEU A 217 11.11 8.05 -3.60
C LEU A 217 12.30 7.20 -3.13
N GLN A 218 12.47 7.06 -1.81
CA GLN A 218 13.51 6.18 -1.23
C GLN A 218 13.23 4.71 -1.54
N ALA A 219 11.98 4.28 -1.39
CA ALA A 219 11.54 2.91 -1.67
C ALA A 219 11.74 2.54 -3.15
N VAL A 220 11.36 3.43 -4.07
CA VAL A 220 11.56 3.22 -5.52
C VAL A 220 13.05 3.12 -5.86
N ARG A 221 13.90 3.98 -5.27
CA ARG A 221 15.35 3.91 -5.45
C ARG A 221 15.92 2.58 -4.95
N GLN A 222 15.51 2.14 -3.77
CA GLN A 222 15.93 0.85 -3.22
C GLN A 222 15.54 -0.30 -4.16
N LEU A 223 14.26 -0.36 -4.57
CA LEU A 223 13.77 -1.40 -5.48
C LEU A 223 14.56 -1.40 -6.80
N TYR A 224 14.85 -0.21 -7.36
CA TYR A 224 15.58 -0.10 -8.62
C TYR A 224 17.09 -0.41 -8.46
N GLU A 225 17.77 0.20 -7.48
CA GLU A 225 19.22 0.15 -7.37
C GLU A 225 19.74 -1.12 -6.67
N LYS A 226 19.02 -1.58 -5.60
CA LYS A 226 19.44 -2.74 -4.81
C LYS A 226 18.72 -4.02 -5.24
N ASP A 227 17.40 -3.97 -5.32
CA ASP A 227 16.60 -5.16 -5.62
C ASP A 227 16.56 -5.46 -7.12
N GLN A 228 17.04 -4.51 -7.96
CA GLN A 228 17.19 -4.68 -9.41
C GLN A 228 15.87 -5.08 -10.07
N ILE A 229 14.77 -4.38 -9.78
CA ILE A 229 13.47 -4.68 -10.39
C ILE A 229 13.45 -4.31 -11.88
N PHE A 230 12.62 -5.01 -12.66
CA PHE A 230 12.35 -4.73 -14.07
C PHE A 230 11.38 -3.56 -14.24
N GLY A 231 10.35 -3.49 -13.40
CA GLY A 231 9.35 -2.42 -13.40
C GLY A 231 8.56 -2.37 -12.10
N LEU A 232 7.77 -1.31 -11.95
CA LEU A 232 6.84 -1.14 -10.84
C LEU A 232 5.43 -1.59 -11.26
N VAL A 233 4.76 -2.37 -10.40
CA VAL A 233 3.41 -2.90 -10.64
C VAL A 233 2.54 -2.67 -9.40
N GLY A 234 1.37 -2.08 -9.60
CA GLY A 234 0.39 -1.95 -8.53
C GLY A 234 0.73 -0.95 -7.43
N SER A 235 1.69 -0.05 -7.63
CA SER A 235 2.03 0.97 -6.65
C SER A 235 0.82 1.83 -6.27
N ILE A 236 0.72 2.23 -4.98
CA ILE A 236 -0.48 2.83 -4.43
C ILE A 236 -0.31 4.31 -4.13
N GLY A 237 -1.32 5.09 -4.53
CA GLY A 237 -1.52 6.48 -4.15
C GLY A 237 -1.19 7.49 -5.24
N THR A 238 -1.85 8.65 -5.21
CA THR A 238 -1.68 9.70 -6.21
C THR A 238 -0.46 10.56 -5.90
N ALA A 239 -0.32 11.03 -4.66
CA ALA A 239 0.82 11.82 -4.22
C ALA A 239 2.14 11.01 -4.27
N THR A 240 2.08 9.70 -3.99
CA THR A 240 3.22 8.78 -4.10
C THR A 240 3.59 8.53 -5.57
N ALA A 241 2.61 8.38 -6.46
CA ALA A 241 2.85 8.28 -7.90
C ALA A 241 3.49 9.57 -8.47
N ALA A 242 3.14 10.75 -7.94
CA ALA A 242 3.72 12.02 -8.39
C ALA A 242 5.25 12.08 -8.25
N VAL A 243 5.83 11.34 -7.30
CA VAL A 243 7.29 11.26 -7.12
C VAL A 243 7.90 10.00 -7.73
N ALA A 244 7.12 8.91 -7.87
CA ALA A 244 7.60 7.65 -8.44
C ALA A 244 7.67 7.69 -9.97
N VAL A 245 6.67 8.28 -10.63
CA VAL A 245 6.57 8.35 -12.10
C VAL A 245 7.77 9.07 -12.73
N PRO A 246 8.16 10.29 -12.31
CA PRO A 246 9.33 10.95 -12.88
C PRO A 246 10.60 10.11 -12.77
N TYR A 247 10.82 9.44 -11.63
CA TYR A 247 11.95 8.55 -11.43
C TYR A 247 11.93 7.35 -12.39
N ALA A 248 10.75 6.77 -12.60
CA ALA A 248 10.58 5.64 -13.51
C ALA A 248 10.83 6.06 -14.98
N LEU A 249 10.28 7.21 -15.39
CA LEU A 249 10.45 7.74 -16.75
C LEU A 249 11.92 8.04 -17.09
N GLU A 250 12.64 8.70 -16.18
CA GLU A 250 14.06 8.99 -16.33
C GLU A 250 14.89 7.72 -16.58
N ARG A 251 14.46 6.60 -16.03
CA ARG A 251 15.16 5.29 -16.11
C ARG A 251 14.54 4.34 -17.13
N ARG A 252 13.59 4.80 -17.93
CA ARG A 252 12.83 3.97 -18.89
C ARG A 252 12.29 2.71 -18.24
N MET A 253 11.83 2.84 -17.00
CA MET A 253 11.29 1.74 -16.19
C MET A 253 9.76 1.73 -16.31
N LEU A 254 9.17 0.56 -16.54
CA LEU A 254 7.73 0.40 -16.58
C LEU A 254 7.09 0.79 -15.23
N PHE A 255 6.01 1.58 -15.28
CA PHE A 255 5.13 1.92 -14.17
C PHE A 255 3.71 1.46 -14.56
N PHE A 256 3.30 0.31 -14.03
CA PHE A 256 2.13 -0.39 -14.51
C PHE A 256 1.05 -0.57 -13.45
N GLY A 257 -0.22 -0.34 -13.85
CA GLY A 257 -1.39 -0.74 -13.07
C GLY A 257 -1.46 -0.14 -11.66
N ALA A 258 -1.00 1.10 -11.48
CA ALA A 258 -1.02 1.77 -10.20
C ALA A 258 -2.44 1.94 -9.65
N TYR A 259 -2.61 1.75 -8.34
CA TYR A 259 -3.87 1.99 -7.64
C TYR A 259 -4.09 3.50 -7.44
N THR A 260 -4.27 4.20 -8.54
CA THR A 260 -4.64 5.62 -8.61
C THR A 260 -5.37 5.97 -9.90
N GLY A 261 -6.45 6.74 -9.77
CA GLY A 261 -7.17 7.37 -10.87
C GLY A 261 -6.71 8.81 -11.17
N GLY A 262 -5.62 9.26 -10.55
CA GLY A 262 -5.12 10.64 -10.69
C GLY A 262 -4.48 10.91 -12.06
N ASN A 263 -4.49 12.19 -12.47
CA ASN A 263 -3.92 12.63 -13.75
C ASN A 263 -2.41 12.48 -13.85
N VAL A 264 -1.72 12.33 -12.72
CA VAL A 264 -0.26 12.13 -12.64
C VAL A 264 0.22 10.92 -13.45
N VAL A 265 -0.64 9.92 -13.62
CA VAL A 265 -0.36 8.71 -14.42
C VAL A 265 -1.15 8.69 -15.75
N ARG A 266 -1.77 9.82 -16.16
CA ARG A 266 -2.65 9.94 -17.34
C ARG A 266 -2.39 11.25 -18.08
N ARG A 267 -1.17 11.44 -18.55
CA ARG A 267 -0.83 12.59 -19.39
C ARG A 267 -1.39 12.42 -20.80
N ASP A 268 -1.56 13.52 -21.48
CA ASP A 268 -1.93 13.57 -22.91
C ASP A 268 -0.88 14.41 -23.64
N PRO A 269 -0.08 13.80 -24.56
CA PRO A 269 -0.01 12.37 -24.86
C PRO A 269 0.48 11.54 -23.68
N PRO A 270 0.17 10.22 -23.62
CA PRO A 270 0.57 9.35 -22.53
C PRO A 270 2.09 9.25 -22.36
N ASP A 271 2.55 9.21 -21.12
CA ASP A 271 3.95 8.89 -20.81
C ASP A 271 4.26 7.45 -21.26
N ARG A 272 5.34 7.26 -22.06
CA ARG A 272 5.64 6.01 -22.76
C ARG A 272 5.70 4.76 -21.87
N TYR A 273 6.14 4.89 -20.63
CA TYR A 273 6.34 3.75 -19.72
C TYR A 273 5.25 3.65 -18.63
N VAL A 274 4.19 4.45 -18.71
CA VAL A 274 3.11 4.48 -17.72
C VAL A 274 1.84 3.90 -18.31
N PHE A 275 1.33 2.81 -17.72
CA PHE A 275 0.11 2.12 -18.17
C PHE A 275 -0.83 1.90 -17.00
N ASN A 276 -2.13 2.11 -17.23
CA ASN A 276 -3.17 2.05 -16.22
C ASN A 276 -4.20 0.97 -16.57
N TYR A 277 -4.63 0.21 -15.57
CA TYR A 277 -5.80 -0.63 -15.74
C TYR A 277 -7.09 0.19 -15.60
N ARG A 278 -7.22 0.91 -14.49
CA ARG A 278 -8.45 1.57 -14.03
C ARG A 278 -8.77 2.87 -14.78
N PRO A 279 -10.07 3.29 -14.83
CA PRO A 279 -10.46 4.63 -15.25
C PRO A 279 -9.90 5.72 -14.34
N SER A 280 -10.00 6.97 -14.78
CA SER A 280 -9.61 8.12 -13.98
C SER A 280 -10.61 8.45 -12.88
N TYR A 281 -10.17 9.10 -11.82
CA TYR A 281 -11.06 9.66 -10.79
C TYR A 281 -12.04 10.70 -11.38
N ALA A 282 -11.67 11.35 -12.47
CA ALA A 282 -12.57 12.26 -13.18
C ALA A 282 -13.76 11.53 -13.79
N GLU A 283 -13.55 10.36 -14.38
CA GLU A 283 -14.62 9.51 -14.93
C GLU A 283 -15.49 8.95 -13.81
N GLU A 284 -14.89 8.47 -12.71
CA GLU A 284 -15.62 7.98 -11.54
C GLU A 284 -16.49 9.09 -10.90
N ALA A 285 -15.93 10.28 -10.74
CA ALA A 285 -16.64 11.42 -10.18
C ALA A 285 -17.79 11.88 -11.09
N ASP A 286 -17.58 11.89 -12.42
CA ASP A 286 -18.63 12.21 -13.39
C ASP A 286 -19.79 11.19 -13.33
N ALA A 287 -19.47 9.90 -13.26
CA ALA A 287 -20.48 8.86 -13.08
C ALA A 287 -21.27 9.06 -11.77
N ALA A 288 -20.60 9.36 -10.67
CA ALA A 288 -21.24 9.63 -9.38
C ALA A 288 -22.13 10.88 -9.45
N VAL A 289 -21.67 11.99 -10.04
CA VAL A 289 -22.49 13.21 -10.21
C VAL A 289 -23.71 12.93 -11.07
N ARG A 290 -23.53 12.24 -12.21
CA ARG A 290 -24.66 11.88 -13.10
C ARG A 290 -25.70 11.04 -12.36
N TYR A 291 -25.28 10.02 -11.62
CA TYR A 291 -26.16 9.20 -10.80
C TYR A 291 -26.94 10.04 -9.78
N LEU A 292 -26.23 10.88 -9.00
CA LEU A 292 -26.88 11.73 -8.00
C LEU A 292 -27.90 12.70 -8.61
N VAL A 293 -27.56 13.30 -9.75
CA VAL A 293 -28.43 14.30 -10.40
C VAL A 293 -29.59 13.65 -11.15
N LYS A 294 -29.31 12.62 -11.98
CA LYS A 294 -30.32 12.02 -12.86
C LYS A 294 -31.19 11.00 -12.13
N MET A 295 -30.58 10.08 -11.38
CA MET A 295 -31.30 8.96 -10.74
C MET A 295 -31.83 9.35 -9.37
N ARG A 296 -31.04 10.05 -8.54
CA ARG A 296 -31.43 10.44 -7.18
C ARG A 296 -32.09 11.82 -7.11
N ARG A 297 -32.17 12.54 -8.24
CA ARG A 297 -32.81 13.87 -8.36
C ARG A 297 -32.25 14.89 -7.35
N ILE A 298 -30.97 14.82 -7.06
CA ILE A 298 -30.29 15.79 -6.19
C ILE A 298 -29.91 17.01 -7.04
N PRO A 299 -30.33 18.23 -6.67
CA PRO A 299 -29.85 19.44 -7.33
C PRO A 299 -28.32 19.53 -7.22
N VAL A 300 -27.62 19.76 -8.33
CA VAL A 300 -26.17 19.70 -8.38
C VAL A 300 -25.50 20.62 -7.34
N ARG A 301 -26.07 21.80 -7.04
CA ARG A 301 -25.57 22.74 -6.00
C ARG A 301 -25.71 22.21 -4.55
N GLN A 302 -26.41 21.11 -4.34
CA GLN A 302 -26.56 20.42 -3.05
C GLN A 302 -25.64 19.21 -2.92
N ILE A 303 -24.68 19.07 -3.83
CA ILE A 303 -23.63 18.06 -3.77
C ILE A 303 -22.35 18.75 -3.31
N ALA A 304 -21.69 18.19 -2.29
CA ALA A 304 -20.41 18.66 -1.81
C ALA A 304 -19.32 17.59 -2.01
N VAL A 305 -18.06 17.99 -1.88
CA VAL A 305 -16.91 17.08 -1.99
C VAL A 305 -16.18 17.02 -0.66
N PHE A 306 -16.01 15.84 -0.11
CA PHE A 306 -15.12 15.58 1.02
C PHE A 306 -13.79 15.05 0.48
N ALA A 307 -12.69 15.78 0.70
CA ALA A 307 -11.44 15.57 0.02
C ALA A 307 -10.23 15.55 0.96
N GLN A 308 -9.33 14.59 0.75
CA GLN A 308 -8.01 14.59 1.37
C GLN A 308 -7.19 15.80 0.86
N GLN A 309 -6.38 16.41 1.71
CA GLN A 309 -5.53 17.55 1.33
C GLN A 309 -4.24 17.06 0.66
N ASP A 310 -4.39 16.51 -0.54
CA ASP A 310 -3.31 16.08 -1.43
C ASP A 310 -3.85 15.81 -2.85
N ASP A 311 -2.97 15.28 -3.73
CA ASP A 311 -3.30 14.97 -5.12
C ASP A 311 -4.50 14.01 -5.29
N LEU A 312 -4.78 13.12 -4.31
CA LEU A 312 -5.97 12.26 -4.33
C LEU A 312 -7.25 13.12 -4.24
N GLY A 313 -7.31 14.00 -3.24
CA GLY A 313 -8.47 14.87 -3.05
C GLY A 313 -8.62 15.88 -4.18
N ASP A 314 -7.52 16.41 -4.70
CA ASP A 314 -7.52 17.34 -5.82
C ASP A 314 -8.00 16.69 -7.12
N ALA A 315 -7.59 15.44 -7.39
CA ALA A 315 -8.04 14.71 -8.56
C ALA A 315 -9.55 14.39 -8.51
N GLY A 316 -10.07 13.99 -7.35
CA GLY A 316 -11.50 13.77 -7.16
C GLY A 316 -12.30 15.06 -7.28
N PHE A 317 -11.83 16.14 -6.68
CA PHE A 317 -12.45 17.48 -6.80
C PHE A 317 -12.48 17.97 -8.25
N ALA A 318 -11.37 17.83 -8.98
CA ALA A 318 -11.29 18.21 -10.40
C ALA A 318 -12.29 17.44 -11.27
N GLY A 319 -12.52 16.14 -10.95
CA GLY A 319 -13.54 15.33 -11.61
C GLY A 319 -14.96 15.87 -11.39
N VAL A 320 -15.31 16.17 -10.15
CA VAL A 320 -16.61 16.80 -9.83
C VAL A 320 -16.74 18.16 -10.51
N ALA A 321 -15.68 18.97 -10.50
CA ALA A 321 -15.66 20.28 -11.16
C ALA A 321 -15.89 20.16 -12.68
N LYS A 322 -15.29 19.14 -13.32
CA LYS A 322 -15.55 18.83 -14.75
C LYS A 322 -17.01 18.50 -14.99
N ALA A 323 -17.62 17.67 -14.15
CA ALA A 323 -19.04 17.31 -14.25
C ALA A 323 -19.96 18.53 -14.04
N TYR A 324 -19.65 19.41 -13.08
CA TYR A 324 -20.40 20.65 -12.85
C TYR A 324 -20.36 21.56 -14.08
N ARG A 325 -19.18 21.77 -14.67
CA ARG A 325 -19.05 22.58 -15.91
C ARG A 325 -19.84 21.99 -17.07
N ALA A 326 -19.87 20.66 -17.21
CA ALA A 326 -20.69 19.99 -18.23
C ALA A 326 -22.21 20.20 -18.00
N LEU A 327 -22.63 20.47 -16.77
CA LEU A 327 -24.01 20.84 -16.43
C LEU A 327 -24.25 22.37 -16.43
N GLY A 328 -23.31 23.17 -16.93
CA GLY A 328 -23.43 24.64 -17.01
C GLY A 328 -23.25 25.37 -15.68
N ILE A 329 -22.66 24.73 -14.67
CA ILE A 329 -22.46 25.31 -13.34
C ILE A 329 -20.98 25.57 -13.09
N ASN A 330 -20.68 26.76 -12.55
CA ASN A 330 -19.32 27.13 -12.19
C ASN A 330 -18.82 26.28 -11.02
N ASP A 331 -17.57 25.82 -11.08
CA ASP A 331 -16.90 25.03 -10.05
C ASP A 331 -16.70 25.77 -8.72
N SER A 332 -16.70 27.12 -8.74
CA SER A 332 -16.73 27.94 -7.51
C SER A 332 -17.98 27.71 -6.64
N ALA A 333 -19.02 27.09 -7.18
CA ALA A 333 -20.22 26.71 -6.44
C ALA A 333 -20.08 25.38 -5.67
N ILE A 334 -18.97 24.66 -5.83
CA ILE A 334 -18.73 23.37 -5.16
C ILE A 334 -18.23 23.61 -3.75
N LEU A 335 -18.98 23.15 -2.75
CA LEU A 335 -18.50 23.11 -1.38
C LEU A 335 -17.44 22.00 -1.26
N ARG A 336 -16.22 22.40 -0.94
CA ARG A 336 -15.11 21.48 -0.66
C ARG A 336 -14.85 21.40 0.84
N LEU A 337 -14.92 20.20 1.38
CA LEU A 337 -14.71 19.85 2.79
C LEU A 337 -13.38 19.08 2.87
N ASN A 338 -12.37 19.65 3.50
CA ASN A 338 -11.04 19.08 3.51
C ASN A 338 -10.69 18.40 4.83
N TYR A 339 -9.77 17.42 4.78
CA TYR A 339 -9.10 16.84 5.94
C TYR A 339 -7.62 16.57 5.63
N PRO A 340 -6.72 16.61 6.65
CA PRO A 340 -5.28 16.37 6.46
C PRO A 340 -4.97 14.94 6.05
N ARG A 341 -4.02 14.76 5.11
CA ARG A 341 -3.57 13.45 4.64
C ARG A 341 -3.03 12.57 5.79
N ASN A 342 -3.26 11.25 5.70
CA ASN A 342 -2.84 10.25 6.69
C ASN A 342 -3.41 10.47 8.11
N THR A 343 -4.49 11.23 8.25
CA THR A 343 -5.21 11.43 9.50
C THR A 343 -6.68 10.99 9.42
N ILE A 344 -7.38 11.07 10.53
CA ILE A 344 -8.84 10.95 10.65
C ILE A 344 -9.44 12.23 11.25
N GLU A 345 -8.73 13.34 11.14
CA GLU A 345 -9.13 14.64 11.67
C GLU A 345 -10.13 15.31 10.72
N VAL A 346 -11.42 15.08 10.94
CA VAL A 346 -12.50 15.51 10.06
C VAL A 346 -13.37 16.62 10.65
N ASP A 347 -13.04 17.12 11.85
CA ASP A 347 -13.88 18.06 12.59
C ASP A 347 -14.06 19.40 11.89
N GLU A 348 -13.01 19.91 11.24
CA GLU A 348 -13.09 21.12 10.44
C GLU A 348 -14.08 20.96 9.28
N ALA A 349 -14.00 19.84 8.55
CA ALA A 349 -14.93 19.52 7.47
C ALA A 349 -16.38 19.42 7.97
N VAL A 350 -16.61 18.77 9.12
CA VAL A 350 -17.94 18.65 9.74
C VAL A 350 -18.48 20.02 10.17
N ASN A 351 -17.64 20.86 10.78
CA ASN A 351 -18.04 22.19 11.20
C ASN A 351 -18.36 23.09 9.99
N LEU A 352 -17.54 23.02 8.93
CA LEU A 352 -17.80 23.74 7.69
C LEU A 352 -19.13 23.31 7.04
N LEU A 353 -19.45 22.02 7.07
CA LEU A 353 -20.73 21.50 6.59
C LEU A 353 -21.92 22.06 7.40
N ARG A 354 -21.78 22.16 8.72
CA ARG A 354 -22.87 22.64 9.62
C ARG A 354 -23.27 24.09 9.40
N VAL A 355 -22.32 24.95 9.00
CA VAL A 355 -22.59 26.39 8.82
C VAL A 355 -23.11 26.73 7.42
N GLN A 356 -23.32 25.74 6.54
CA GLN A 356 -23.81 25.97 5.18
C GLN A 356 -25.26 26.45 5.19
N LYS A 357 -25.52 27.52 4.42
CA LYS A 357 -26.88 28.06 4.25
C LYS A 357 -27.74 27.21 3.31
N LEU A 358 -27.12 26.63 2.27
CA LEU A 358 -27.80 25.71 1.36
C LEU A 358 -27.70 24.28 1.92
N PRO A 359 -28.80 23.52 1.95
CA PRO A 359 -28.78 22.16 2.45
C PRO A 359 -27.94 21.28 1.51
N VAL A 360 -26.88 20.69 2.03
CA VAL A 360 -26.12 19.63 1.33
C VAL A 360 -26.89 18.33 1.48
N ARG A 361 -27.18 17.65 0.36
CA ARG A 361 -27.94 16.39 0.33
C ARG A 361 -27.10 15.19 -0.12
N ALA A 362 -25.96 15.45 -0.73
CA ALA A 362 -25.03 14.40 -1.13
C ALA A 362 -23.58 14.84 -0.96
N ILE A 363 -22.74 13.88 -0.59
CA ILE A 363 -21.27 14.05 -0.48
C ILE A 363 -20.60 13.09 -1.43
N ILE A 364 -19.69 13.58 -2.28
CA ILE A 364 -18.75 12.75 -3.03
C ILE A 364 -17.42 12.77 -2.28
N MET A 365 -16.92 11.60 -1.90
CA MET A 365 -15.72 11.46 -1.07
C MET A 365 -14.53 11.00 -1.91
N SER A 366 -13.47 11.82 -1.91
CA SER A 366 -12.13 11.48 -2.40
C SER A 366 -11.19 11.40 -1.20
N ALA A 367 -11.26 10.28 -0.47
CA ALA A 367 -10.72 10.14 0.87
C ALA A 367 -10.15 8.74 1.13
N SER A 368 -9.41 8.57 2.21
CA SER A 368 -9.06 7.25 2.75
C SER A 368 -10.26 6.65 3.50
N TYR A 369 -10.32 5.32 3.57
CA TYR A 369 -11.47 4.62 4.17
C TYR A 369 -11.73 5.02 5.63
N ARG A 370 -10.69 5.20 6.46
CA ARG A 370 -10.86 5.60 7.86
C ARG A 370 -11.37 7.03 8.01
N ALA A 371 -10.86 7.96 7.21
CA ALA A 371 -11.34 9.34 7.24
C ALA A 371 -12.79 9.42 6.72
N ALA A 372 -13.12 8.68 5.65
CA ALA A 372 -14.48 8.59 5.14
C ALA A 372 -15.46 8.01 6.18
N ALA A 373 -15.08 6.89 6.84
CA ALA A 373 -15.89 6.30 7.91
C ALA A 373 -16.07 7.27 9.07
N LYS A 374 -15.01 7.98 9.50
CA LYS A 374 -15.07 8.97 10.58
C LYS A 374 -15.95 10.18 10.22
N PHE A 375 -15.89 10.63 8.97
CA PHE A 375 -16.77 11.70 8.50
C PHE A 375 -18.24 11.25 8.47
N ILE A 376 -18.55 10.05 7.99
CA ILE A 376 -19.90 9.47 8.01
C ILE A 376 -20.38 9.31 9.46
N GLU A 377 -19.55 8.78 10.38
CA GLU A 377 -19.86 8.65 11.81
C GLU A 377 -20.34 9.98 12.41
N LYS A 378 -19.59 11.06 12.17
CA LYS A 378 -19.89 12.38 12.75
C LYS A 378 -21.06 13.11 12.08
N THR A 379 -21.42 12.75 10.86
CA THR A 379 -22.43 13.46 10.07
C THR A 379 -23.75 12.70 9.91
N ARG A 380 -23.77 11.38 9.91
CA ARG A 380 -24.97 10.59 9.66
C ARG A 380 -26.14 10.91 10.62
N ASN A 381 -25.87 11.14 11.89
CA ASN A 381 -26.88 11.49 12.87
C ASN A 381 -27.45 12.90 12.69
N LEU A 382 -26.64 13.81 12.14
CA LEU A 382 -27.04 15.19 11.87
C LEU A 382 -27.82 15.32 10.57
N TYR A 383 -27.53 14.44 9.61
CA TYR A 383 -28.09 14.44 8.26
C TYR A 383 -28.49 13.01 7.84
N PRO A 384 -29.59 12.46 8.40
CA PRO A 384 -29.99 11.06 8.15
C PRO A 384 -30.21 10.74 6.67
N GLU A 385 -30.75 11.71 5.90
CA GLU A 385 -31.07 11.56 4.48
C GLU A 385 -29.92 11.84 3.53
N MET A 386 -28.72 12.19 4.06
CA MET A 386 -27.56 12.51 3.23
C MET A 386 -27.05 11.27 2.52
N ILE A 387 -26.84 11.39 1.21
CA ILE A 387 -26.25 10.33 0.38
C ILE A 387 -24.72 10.49 0.40
N PHE A 388 -24.04 9.44 0.82
CA PHE A 388 -22.57 9.37 0.76
C PHE A 388 -22.16 8.52 -0.43
N THR A 389 -21.32 9.09 -1.29
CA THR A 389 -20.77 8.41 -2.46
C THR A 389 -19.24 8.56 -2.43
N SER A 390 -18.51 7.50 -2.68
CA SER A 390 -17.05 7.54 -2.74
C SER A 390 -16.53 7.03 -4.07
N ILE A 391 -15.40 7.58 -4.52
CA ILE A 391 -14.63 6.99 -5.61
C ILE A 391 -13.90 5.72 -5.11
N SER A 392 -13.58 4.81 -6.02
CA SER A 392 -12.95 3.51 -5.72
C SER A 392 -11.63 3.62 -4.93
N GLY A 393 -10.93 4.73 -5.08
CA GLY A 393 -9.69 5.02 -4.35
C GLY A 393 -9.83 5.02 -2.81
N VAL A 394 -11.06 5.05 -2.28
CA VAL A 394 -11.31 4.93 -0.84
C VAL A 394 -10.83 3.60 -0.26
N GLY A 395 -10.88 2.51 -1.02
CA GLY A 395 -10.73 1.14 -0.53
C GLY A 395 -12.06 0.62 0.02
N GLY A 396 -12.94 0.21 -0.91
CA GLY A 396 -14.35 -0.06 -0.61
C GLY A 396 -14.58 -1.08 0.49
N SER A 397 -13.93 -2.25 0.44
CA SER A 397 -14.10 -3.30 1.46
C SER A 397 -13.65 -2.83 2.85
N SER A 398 -12.52 -2.12 2.93
CA SER A 398 -12.05 -1.55 4.20
C SER A 398 -13.01 -0.47 4.75
N LEU A 399 -13.62 0.34 3.87
CA LEU A 399 -14.67 1.29 4.28
C LEU A 399 -15.89 0.55 4.83
N ALA A 400 -16.33 -0.49 4.13
CA ALA A 400 -17.47 -1.30 4.56
C ALA A 400 -17.25 -1.92 5.95
N GLU A 401 -16.04 -2.40 6.22
CA GLU A 401 -15.68 -2.97 7.52
C GLU A 401 -15.70 -1.92 8.64
N GLU A 402 -15.07 -0.77 8.44
CA GLU A 402 -15.10 0.33 9.41
C GLU A 402 -16.55 0.78 9.72
N LEU A 403 -17.40 0.91 8.68
CA LEU A 403 -18.80 1.31 8.87
C LEU A 403 -19.65 0.23 9.56
N ARG A 404 -19.38 -1.05 9.28
CA ARG A 404 -20.07 -2.17 9.93
C ARG A 404 -19.84 -2.19 11.43
N LEU A 405 -18.64 -1.83 11.89
CA LEU A 405 -18.32 -1.70 13.31
C LEU A 405 -19.13 -0.59 13.99
N LEU A 406 -19.55 0.44 13.25
CA LEU A 406 -20.40 1.53 13.75
C LEU A 406 -21.88 1.17 13.79
N GLY A 407 -22.31 0.18 12.99
CA GLY A 407 -23.67 -0.34 12.94
C GLY A 407 -24.44 -0.06 11.64
N PRO A 408 -25.61 -0.70 11.44
CA PRO A 408 -26.35 -0.76 10.16
C PRO A 408 -26.69 0.61 9.55
N ARG A 409 -27.03 1.61 10.38
CA ARG A 409 -27.37 2.96 9.90
C ARG A 409 -26.20 3.69 9.22
N TYR A 410 -24.97 3.28 9.51
CA TYR A 410 -23.77 3.89 8.93
C TYR A 410 -23.38 3.23 7.61
N THR A 411 -23.75 1.96 7.41
CA THR A 411 -23.52 1.24 6.15
C THR A 411 -24.59 1.53 5.11
N ALA A 412 -25.86 1.54 5.52
CA ALA A 412 -27.00 1.60 4.60
C ALA A 412 -26.92 2.77 3.61
N GLY A 413 -26.93 2.43 2.31
CA GLY A 413 -26.98 3.40 1.21
C GLY A 413 -25.68 4.15 0.93
N VAL A 414 -24.54 3.78 1.53
CA VAL A 414 -23.23 4.33 1.16
C VAL A 414 -22.82 3.74 -0.18
N LEU A 415 -22.65 4.62 -1.18
CA LEU A 415 -22.25 4.23 -2.54
C LEU A 415 -20.72 4.28 -2.69
N VAL A 416 -20.20 3.33 -3.47
CA VAL A 416 -18.81 3.34 -3.89
C VAL A 416 -18.74 2.97 -5.37
N THR A 417 -18.09 3.82 -6.18
CA THR A 417 -17.74 3.43 -7.55
C THR A 417 -16.65 2.37 -7.48
N GLN A 418 -16.67 1.44 -8.40
CA GLN A 418 -15.69 0.37 -8.51
C GLN A 418 -15.10 0.35 -9.92
N VAL A 419 -13.89 -0.14 -10.03
CA VAL A 419 -13.17 -0.28 -11.31
C VAL A 419 -13.05 -1.74 -11.75
N VAL A 420 -13.60 -2.64 -10.95
CA VAL A 420 -13.75 -4.08 -11.21
C VAL A 420 -15.19 -4.49 -10.91
N PRO A 421 -15.68 -5.61 -11.47
CA PRO A 421 -17.00 -6.14 -11.15
C PRO A 421 -17.15 -6.43 -9.64
N ALA A 422 -18.41 -6.56 -9.20
CA ALA A 422 -18.68 -6.92 -7.81
C ALA A 422 -17.98 -8.22 -7.42
N VAL A 423 -17.20 -8.20 -6.34
CA VAL A 423 -16.49 -9.39 -5.83
C VAL A 423 -17.42 -10.51 -5.38
N SER A 424 -18.69 -10.19 -5.10
CA SER A 424 -19.77 -11.16 -4.87
C SER A 424 -20.33 -11.76 -6.16
N GLY A 425 -19.98 -11.21 -7.33
CA GLY A 425 -20.50 -11.62 -8.64
C GLY A 425 -19.94 -12.96 -9.14
N TYR A 426 -20.37 -13.30 -10.36
CA TYR A 426 -20.11 -14.58 -11.03
C TYR A 426 -19.49 -14.40 -12.42
N SER A 427 -18.93 -13.23 -12.76
CA SER A 427 -18.16 -13.10 -13.99
C SER A 427 -16.96 -14.04 -13.97
N SER A 428 -16.50 -14.48 -15.13
CA SER A 428 -15.39 -15.45 -15.22
C SER A 428 -14.14 -14.95 -14.52
N ALA A 429 -13.82 -13.66 -14.64
CA ALA A 429 -12.70 -13.04 -13.94
C ALA A 429 -12.83 -13.16 -12.41
N VAL A 430 -14.05 -12.89 -11.88
CA VAL A 430 -14.30 -12.97 -10.43
C VAL A 430 -14.20 -14.40 -9.93
N LEU A 431 -14.73 -15.37 -10.68
CA LEU A 431 -14.65 -16.79 -10.31
C LEU A 431 -13.22 -17.31 -10.36
N GLU A 432 -12.48 -16.97 -11.41
CA GLU A 432 -11.06 -17.34 -11.54
C GLU A 432 -10.24 -16.75 -10.38
N TYR A 433 -10.41 -15.46 -10.09
CA TYR A 433 -9.76 -14.79 -8.96
C TYR A 433 -10.08 -15.48 -7.63
N LYS A 434 -11.36 -15.77 -7.33
CA LYS A 434 -11.76 -16.44 -6.09
C LYS A 434 -11.13 -17.81 -5.94
N ASN A 435 -11.12 -18.60 -7.02
CA ASN A 435 -10.52 -19.94 -7.03
C ASN A 435 -8.99 -19.87 -6.80
N ALA A 436 -8.31 -18.94 -7.49
CA ALA A 436 -6.89 -18.74 -7.32
C ALA A 436 -6.55 -18.20 -5.92
N LEU A 437 -7.31 -17.22 -5.41
CA LEU A 437 -7.13 -16.69 -4.05
C LEU A 437 -7.26 -17.80 -3.00
N ALA A 438 -8.32 -18.60 -3.07
CA ALA A 438 -8.54 -19.71 -2.15
C ALA A 438 -7.42 -20.77 -2.21
N LYS A 439 -6.85 -21.00 -3.40
CA LYS A 439 -5.74 -21.94 -3.59
C LYS A 439 -4.44 -21.45 -2.96
N TYR A 440 -4.07 -20.19 -3.22
CA TYR A 440 -2.75 -19.67 -2.85
C TYR A 440 -2.72 -18.98 -1.49
N PHE A 441 -3.86 -18.46 -1.06
CA PHE A 441 -4.01 -17.72 0.20
C PHE A 441 -5.28 -18.17 0.93
N PRO A 442 -5.35 -19.41 1.41
CA PRO A 442 -6.52 -19.95 2.09
C PRO A 442 -6.85 -19.12 3.33
N GLY A 443 -8.13 -18.74 3.45
CA GLY A 443 -8.63 -17.89 4.54
C GLY A 443 -8.73 -16.40 4.21
N GLU A 444 -8.12 -15.94 3.12
CA GLU A 444 -8.27 -14.56 2.65
C GLU A 444 -9.63 -14.37 1.96
N ALA A 445 -10.32 -13.29 2.35
CA ALA A 445 -11.60 -12.92 1.73
C ALA A 445 -11.38 -12.16 0.41
N PRO A 446 -12.25 -12.35 -0.60
CA PRO A 446 -12.24 -11.55 -1.82
C PRO A 446 -12.42 -10.05 -1.53
N ASP A 447 -11.56 -9.22 -2.14
CA ASP A 447 -11.52 -7.77 -1.97
C ASP A 447 -11.43 -7.06 -3.32
N TYR A 448 -11.97 -5.84 -3.44
CA TYR A 448 -11.95 -5.07 -4.68
C TYR A 448 -10.54 -4.66 -5.10
N ALA A 449 -9.69 -4.25 -4.16
CA ALA A 449 -8.30 -3.88 -4.46
C ALA A 449 -7.47 -5.11 -4.87
N SER A 450 -7.71 -6.26 -4.23
CA SER A 450 -7.02 -7.49 -4.59
C SER A 450 -7.52 -8.05 -5.94
N LEU A 451 -8.82 -7.96 -6.26
CA LEU A 451 -9.31 -8.28 -7.59
C LEU A 451 -8.70 -7.36 -8.66
N GLU A 452 -8.58 -6.07 -8.39
CA GLU A 452 -7.91 -5.13 -9.29
C GLU A 452 -6.43 -5.50 -9.50
N GLY A 453 -5.72 -5.83 -8.44
CA GLY A 453 -4.34 -6.31 -8.51
C GLY A 453 -4.21 -7.58 -9.35
N PHE A 454 -5.14 -8.53 -9.19
CA PHE A 454 -5.21 -9.75 -9.98
C PHE A 454 -5.43 -9.47 -11.47
N VAL A 455 -6.38 -8.59 -11.80
CA VAL A 455 -6.67 -8.20 -13.20
C VAL A 455 -5.48 -7.47 -13.82
N ALA A 456 -4.91 -6.48 -13.13
CA ALA A 456 -3.74 -5.74 -13.61
C ALA A 456 -2.55 -6.68 -13.87
N ALA A 457 -2.30 -7.63 -12.95
CA ALA A 457 -1.25 -8.62 -13.13
C ALA A 457 -1.51 -9.54 -14.34
N ASN A 458 -2.75 -9.96 -14.60
CA ASN A 458 -3.07 -10.80 -15.75
C ASN A 458 -2.92 -10.06 -17.10
N ILE A 459 -3.23 -8.75 -17.15
CA ILE A 459 -2.92 -7.92 -18.34
C ILE A 459 -1.40 -7.89 -18.59
N LEU A 460 -0.61 -7.68 -17.54
CA LEU A 460 0.85 -7.68 -17.63
C LEU A 460 1.40 -9.04 -18.07
N ILE A 461 0.87 -10.14 -17.51
CA ILE A 461 1.25 -11.51 -17.87
C ILE A 461 0.96 -11.79 -19.35
N ASP A 462 -0.20 -11.36 -19.86
CA ASP A 462 -0.53 -11.49 -21.27
C ASP A 462 0.48 -10.74 -22.17
N ALA A 463 0.78 -9.48 -21.84
CA ALA A 463 1.77 -8.70 -22.56
C ALA A 463 3.16 -9.34 -22.52
N LEU A 464 3.61 -9.82 -21.35
CA LEU A 464 4.88 -10.53 -21.17
C LEU A 464 4.95 -11.80 -22.02
N LYS A 465 3.88 -12.58 -22.10
CA LYS A 465 3.82 -13.79 -22.96
C LYS A 465 3.98 -13.43 -24.46
N ARG A 466 3.44 -12.28 -24.88
CA ARG A 466 3.54 -11.81 -26.27
C ARG A 466 4.92 -11.28 -26.67
N THR A 467 5.76 -10.84 -25.70
CA THR A 467 7.12 -10.37 -26.00
C THR A 467 8.09 -11.49 -26.37
N GLY A 468 7.79 -12.75 -26.02
CA GLY A 468 8.64 -13.90 -26.32
C GLY A 468 9.95 -13.95 -25.50
N ALA A 469 10.96 -14.63 -26.05
CA ALA A 469 12.21 -14.92 -25.32
C ALA A 469 13.11 -13.71 -25.07
N GLN A 470 13.06 -12.70 -25.94
CA GLN A 470 13.91 -11.50 -25.86
C GLN A 470 13.16 -10.34 -25.21
N LEU A 471 12.81 -10.49 -23.93
CA LEU A 471 12.11 -9.47 -23.15
C LEU A 471 13.04 -8.30 -22.80
N ASP A 472 12.60 -7.10 -23.14
CA ASP A 472 13.12 -5.81 -22.65
C ASP A 472 11.95 -4.83 -22.43
N THR A 473 12.23 -3.65 -21.87
CA THR A 473 11.17 -2.67 -21.55
C THR A 473 10.45 -2.18 -22.80
N GLU A 474 11.18 -1.90 -23.90
CA GLU A 474 10.58 -1.38 -25.13
C GLU A 474 9.63 -2.40 -25.80
N LYS A 475 10.06 -3.67 -25.88
CA LYS A 475 9.21 -4.75 -26.40
C LYS A 475 7.97 -4.96 -25.54
N LEU A 476 8.10 -4.83 -24.22
CA LEU A 476 6.94 -4.93 -23.34
C LEU A 476 5.98 -3.76 -23.56
N VAL A 477 6.50 -2.54 -23.71
CA VAL A 477 5.69 -1.36 -24.05
C VAL A 477 4.97 -1.56 -25.38
N ASP A 478 5.67 -2.01 -26.43
CA ASP A 478 5.06 -2.28 -27.73
C ASP A 478 4.00 -3.40 -27.65
N ALA A 479 4.24 -4.43 -26.82
CA ALA A 479 3.24 -5.47 -26.58
C ALA A 479 2.00 -4.91 -25.84
N LEU A 480 2.18 -4.04 -24.87
CA LEU A 480 1.08 -3.36 -24.18
C LEU A 480 0.31 -2.46 -25.15
N GLU A 481 0.98 -1.56 -25.88
CA GLU A 481 0.36 -0.66 -26.87
C GLU A 481 -0.38 -1.41 -28.00
N SER A 482 -0.03 -2.65 -28.28
CA SER A 482 -0.69 -3.51 -29.25
C SER A 482 -1.88 -4.31 -28.72
N THR A 483 -2.20 -4.20 -27.43
CA THR A 483 -3.33 -4.93 -26.82
C THR A 483 -4.64 -4.46 -27.41
N ARG A 484 -5.41 -5.40 -28.00
CA ARG A 484 -6.74 -5.14 -28.57
C ARG A 484 -7.71 -6.21 -28.08
N SER A 485 -8.85 -5.74 -27.61
CA SER A 485 -9.98 -6.59 -27.19
C SER A 485 -9.57 -7.77 -26.30
N LEU A 486 -8.59 -7.53 -25.37
CA LEU A 486 -8.19 -8.54 -24.41
C LEU A 486 -9.39 -8.83 -23.49
N ASP A 487 -9.86 -10.07 -23.55
CA ASP A 487 -10.94 -10.54 -22.69
C ASP A 487 -10.37 -11.31 -21.51
N LEU A 488 -10.51 -10.76 -20.30
CA LEU A 488 -10.21 -11.40 -19.03
C LEU A 488 -11.47 -11.81 -18.26
N GLY A 489 -12.64 -11.85 -18.93
CA GLY A 489 -13.89 -12.23 -18.30
C GLY A 489 -14.50 -11.17 -17.38
N LEU A 490 -14.16 -9.90 -17.60
CA LEU A 490 -14.73 -8.76 -16.85
C LEU A 490 -16.08 -8.28 -17.41
N GLY A 491 -16.50 -8.81 -18.58
CA GLY A 491 -17.67 -8.35 -19.32
C GLY A 491 -17.40 -7.08 -20.14
N VAL A 492 -16.15 -6.63 -20.21
CA VAL A 492 -15.69 -5.53 -21.08
C VAL A 492 -14.32 -5.87 -21.65
N PRO A 493 -14.09 -5.54 -22.94
CA PRO A 493 -12.79 -5.74 -23.56
C PRO A 493 -11.78 -4.71 -23.04
N LEU A 494 -10.53 -5.13 -22.87
CA LEU A 494 -9.43 -4.28 -22.44
C LEU A 494 -8.55 -3.90 -23.64
N ASN A 495 -8.19 -2.64 -23.74
CA ASN A 495 -7.43 -2.11 -24.86
C ASN A 495 -6.34 -1.15 -24.36
N PHE A 496 -5.19 -1.18 -25.05
CA PHE A 496 -4.22 -0.11 -24.99
C PHE A 496 -3.92 0.40 -26.41
N GLY A 497 -3.39 1.60 -26.50
CA GLY A 497 -2.93 2.19 -27.75
C GLY A 497 -1.91 3.27 -27.47
N ARG A 498 -1.18 3.72 -28.51
CA ARG A 498 -0.17 4.79 -28.37
C ARG A 498 -0.74 6.11 -27.85
N SER A 499 -2.01 6.37 -28.10
CA SER A 499 -2.72 7.57 -27.63
C SER A 499 -3.51 7.36 -26.34
N ASP A 500 -3.61 6.12 -25.86
CA ASP A 500 -4.34 5.81 -24.63
C ASP A 500 -3.69 4.61 -23.91
N HIS A 501 -3.12 4.88 -22.76
CA HIS A 501 -2.51 3.90 -21.88
C HIS A 501 -3.45 3.51 -20.71
N THR A 502 -4.76 3.59 -20.91
CA THR A 502 -5.79 3.15 -19.94
C THR A 502 -6.57 1.97 -20.49
N ALA A 503 -6.44 0.79 -19.87
CA ALA A 503 -7.02 -0.45 -20.38
C ALA A 503 -8.55 -0.47 -20.31
N SER A 504 -9.14 0.16 -19.30
CA SER A 504 -10.58 0.15 -19.05
C SER A 504 -11.09 1.54 -18.65
N HIS A 505 -12.23 1.93 -19.23
CA HIS A 505 -13.00 3.13 -18.86
C HIS A 505 -14.33 2.75 -18.17
N LYS A 506 -14.55 1.45 -17.92
CA LYS A 506 -15.79 0.97 -17.28
C LYS A 506 -15.77 1.27 -15.78
N ILE A 507 -16.89 1.81 -15.32
CA ILE A 507 -17.16 2.07 -13.92
C ILE A 507 -18.36 1.24 -13.50
N TRP A 508 -18.22 0.54 -12.38
CA TRP A 508 -19.32 -0.18 -11.73
C TRP A 508 -19.79 0.60 -10.52
N GLY A 509 -21.08 0.56 -10.26
CA GLY A 509 -21.67 1.12 -9.04
C GLY A 509 -21.91 0.03 -8.01
N THR A 510 -21.66 0.35 -6.75
CA THR A 510 -22.05 -0.49 -5.61
C THR A 510 -22.61 0.35 -4.48
N ALA A 511 -23.53 -0.23 -3.69
CA ALA A 511 -24.02 0.38 -2.47
C ALA A 511 -23.97 -0.63 -1.32
N LEU A 512 -23.64 -0.17 -0.12
CA LEU A 512 -23.71 -1.00 1.07
C LEU A 512 -25.15 -1.20 1.52
N ASP A 513 -25.52 -2.43 1.81
CA ASP A 513 -26.74 -2.77 2.53
C ASP A 513 -26.56 -2.58 4.06
N GLU A 514 -27.59 -2.79 4.84
CA GLU A 514 -27.56 -2.68 6.30
C GLU A 514 -26.57 -3.65 6.96
N SER A 515 -26.26 -4.76 6.32
CA SER A 515 -25.26 -5.72 6.81
C SER A 515 -23.82 -5.35 6.46
N GLY A 516 -23.62 -4.24 5.72
CA GLY A 516 -22.31 -3.80 5.23
C GLY A 516 -21.80 -4.61 4.04
N ARG A 517 -22.69 -5.28 3.29
CA ARG A 517 -22.33 -5.99 2.05
C ARG A 517 -22.63 -5.11 0.84
N PHE A 518 -21.74 -5.13 -0.13
CA PHE A 518 -21.93 -4.43 -1.39
C PHE A 518 -22.96 -5.11 -2.27
N GLN A 519 -23.96 -4.35 -2.70
CA GLN A 519 -24.92 -4.70 -3.72
C GLN A 519 -24.63 -3.90 -4.99
N PRO A 520 -24.71 -4.50 -6.19
CA PRO A 520 -24.57 -3.76 -7.44
C PRO A 520 -25.62 -2.66 -7.58
N VAL A 521 -25.21 -1.52 -8.10
CA VAL A 521 -26.09 -0.37 -8.42
C VAL A 521 -25.78 0.08 -9.84
N ASP A 522 -26.83 0.26 -10.65
CA ASP A 522 -26.69 0.90 -11.94
C ASP A 522 -26.50 2.41 -11.76
N LEU A 523 -25.41 2.94 -12.35
CA LEU A 523 -25.06 4.36 -12.28
C LEU A 523 -25.60 5.16 -13.48
N GLU A 524 -26.20 4.51 -14.49
CA GLU A 524 -26.68 5.13 -15.75
C GLU A 524 -28.20 5.27 -15.78
#